data_8df3c169be3156b3fafffaef03938f05
#
_entry.id   8df3c169be3156b3fafffaef03938f05
#
_cell.length_a   1.000
_cell.length_b   1.000
_cell.length_c   1.000
_cell.angle_alpha   90.00
_cell.angle_beta   90.00
_cell.angle_gamma   90.00
#
_symmetry.space_group_name_H-M   'P 1'
#
loop_
_entity.id
_entity.type
_entity.pdbx_description
1 polymer ?
#
loop_
_entity_poly.entity_id
_entity_poly.type
_entity_poly.pdbx_seq_one_letter_code
_entity_poly.pdbx_strand_id
1 'polypeptide(L)'
;DFQRIRRAAWLILFTGAVLEIGLGCCFALRYSKPIHNLIDNMQGFFMLEDREIHKTENISEYEYLEKGVHALLDDYQSLNAMLQEKTVKERRNFLTLLMNGEFDRELNIIEEAAHAGIRLVQKDYYVLVFGSEEGEKLLSAAKKCAETETEQIWYPVDPTHVALLQYCTEENPMEPLLVGEQTAEKLKQLGAEEVYVGIGSCYTEKREIVFSYQQALYCSDKGKIEKQNVVEYSRELWKRNMPWYPLEMEEKLQAATKNGNSEQVKEIFIKIREENLGKIHLSANGGKVVISGITSTLIRMCNNMAESMETEQLLEKVQTEQSFPKALEVLETQFLRLC
;
A
#
# COMPACT_ATOMS: atom_id res chain seq x y z
N ASP A 1 85.29 8.83 48.12
CA ASP A 1 83.86 8.42 48.23
C ASP A 1 82.91 9.23 47.26
N PHE A 2 83.19 10.49 47.00
CA PHE A 2 82.34 11.30 46.15
C PHE A 2 82.29 10.79 44.69
N GLN A 3 83.37 10.30 44.16
CA GLN A 3 83.44 9.69 42.80
C GLN A 3 82.60 8.41 42.64
N ARG A 4 82.50 7.61 43.69
CA ARG A 4 81.69 6.39 43.70
C ARG A 4 80.21 6.65 43.74
N ILE A 5 79.80 7.66 44.52
CA ILE A 5 78.39 8.12 44.60
C ILE A 5 77.95 8.68 43.27
N ARG A 6 78.81 9.48 42.64
CA ARG A 6 78.51 10.08 41.31
C ARG A 6 78.38 9.01 40.22
N ARG A 7 79.23 7.99 40.22
CA ARG A 7 79.15 6.86 39.26
C ARG A 7 77.89 6.02 39.51
N ALA A 8 77.49 5.77 40.74
CA ALA A 8 76.27 5.07 41.09
C ALA A 8 75.00 5.86 40.68
N ALA A 9 75.00 7.18 40.90
CA ALA A 9 73.91 8.02 40.44
C ALA A 9 73.76 8.03 38.89
N TRP A 10 74.86 8.10 38.17
CA TRP A 10 74.85 8.00 36.68
C TRP A 10 74.40 6.62 36.18
N LEU A 11 74.75 5.55 36.87
CA LEU A 11 74.27 4.17 36.54
C LEU A 11 72.76 4.03 36.78
N ILE A 12 72.23 4.58 37.84
CA ILE A 12 70.80 4.56 38.15
C ILE A 12 70.01 5.37 37.12
N LEU A 13 70.48 6.58 36.78
CA LEU A 13 69.89 7.39 35.74
C LEU A 13 69.90 6.71 34.36
N PHE A 14 71.03 6.09 34.00
CA PHE A 14 71.13 5.38 32.73
C PHE A 14 70.24 4.14 32.65
N THR A 15 70.15 3.34 33.73
CA THR A 15 69.29 2.16 33.78
C THR A 15 67.79 2.58 33.77
N GLY A 16 67.43 3.67 34.47
CA GLY A 16 66.11 4.23 34.42
C GLY A 16 65.68 4.67 33.02
N ALA A 17 66.54 5.42 32.32
CA ALA A 17 66.29 5.89 30.95
C ALA A 17 66.16 4.72 29.95
N VAL A 18 67.00 3.68 30.07
CA VAL A 18 66.90 2.48 29.22
C VAL A 18 65.58 1.73 29.46
N LEU A 19 65.13 1.67 30.73
CA LEU A 19 63.90 0.99 31.14
C LEU A 19 62.68 1.74 30.63
N GLU A 20 62.67 3.07 30.71
CA GLU A 20 61.62 3.92 30.17
C GLU A 20 61.49 3.81 28.64
N ILE A 21 62.62 3.86 27.91
CA ILE A 21 62.64 3.66 26.47
C ILE A 21 62.16 2.26 26.10
N GLY A 22 62.59 1.21 26.83
CA GLY A 22 62.16 -0.14 26.58
C GLY A 22 60.66 -0.35 26.81
N LEU A 23 60.12 0.21 27.90
CA LEU A 23 58.67 0.20 28.17
C LEU A 23 57.90 0.98 27.13
N GLY A 24 58.37 2.18 26.74
CA GLY A 24 57.78 2.98 25.69
C GLY A 24 57.70 2.26 24.33
N CYS A 25 58.80 1.59 23.92
CA CYS A 25 58.82 0.78 22.72
C CYS A 25 57.87 -0.44 22.82
N CYS A 26 57.82 -1.12 23.94
CA CYS A 26 56.88 -2.25 24.16
C CYS A 26 55.42 -1.81 24.08
N PHE A 27 55.10 -0.69 24.69
CA PHE A 27 53.74 -0.10 24.59
C PHE A 27 53.41 0.32 23.17
N ALA A 28 54.31 1.04 22.49
CA ALA A 28 54.10 1.46 21.11
C ALA A 28 53.85 0.28 20.17
N LEU A 29 54.68 -0.76 20.24
CA LEU A 29 54.49 -1.97 19.42
C LEU A 29 53.21 -2.77 19.76
N ARG A 30 52.84 -2.82 21.05
CA ARG A 30 51.64 -3.54 21.49
C ARG A 30 50.34 -2.83 21.10
N TYR A 31 50.31 -1.51 21.07
CA TYR A 31 49.12 -0.72 20.69
C TYR A 31 49.07 -0.37 19.21
N SER A 32 50.21 -0.29 18.52
CA SER A 32 50.24 0.03 17.08
C SER A 32 49.87 -1.18 16.20
N LYS A 33 50.27 -2.41 16.58
CA LYS A 33 49.96 -3.61 15.81
C LYS A 33 48.46 -3.85 15.56
N PRO A 34 47.58 -3.81 16.58
CA PRO A 34 46.14 -4.03 16.34
C PRO A 34 45.49 -2.94 15.45
N ILE A 35 46.01 -1.71 15.52
CA ILE A 35 45.52 -0.61 14.67
C ILE A 35 45.96 -0.84 13.23
N HIS A 36 47.19 -1.23 12.97
CA HIS A 36 47.69 -1.56 11.63
C HIS A 36 46.90 -2.73 11.00
N ASN A 37 46.65 -3.78 11.78
CA ASN A 37 45.86 -4.92 11.31
C ASN A 37 44.40 -4.51 10.97
N LEU A 38 43.80 -3.57 11.71
CA LEU A 38 42.49 -3.03 11.40
C LEU A 38 42.52 -2.24 10.09
N ILE A 39 43.54 -1.41 9.87
CA ILE A 39 43.70 -0.62 8.64
C ILE A 39 43.88 -1.54 7.44
N ASP A 40 44.73 -2.59 7.55
CA ASP A 40 44.96 -3.55 6.48
C ASP A 40 43.68 -4.34 6.12
N ASN A 41 42.90 -4.75 7.14
CA ASN A 41 41.60 -5.40 6.92
C ASN A 41 40.59 -4.46 6.25
N MET A 42 40.55 -3.19 6.65
CA MET A 42 39.67 -2.19 6.04
C MET A 42 40.09 -1.87 4.59
N GLN A 43 41.39 -1.80 4.29
CA GLN A 43 41.88 -1.63 2.92
C GLN A 43 41.43 -2.77 2.01
N GLY A 44 41.47 -4.02 2.51
CA GLY A 44 40.97 -5.19 1.78
C GLY A 44 39.46 -5.08 1.46
N PHE A 45 38.68 -4.51 2.38
CA PHE A 45 37.22 -4.32 2.19
C PHE A 45 36.94 -3.24 1.14
N PHE A 46 37.61 -2.09 1.17
CA PHE A 46 37.42 -0.99 0.21
C PHE A 46 37.95 -1.29 -1.19
N MET A 47 39.00 -2.13 -1.32
CA MET A 47 39.46 -2.59 -2.63
C MET A 47 38.47 -3.52 -3.34
N LEU A 48 37.63 -4.24 -2.62
CA LEU A 48 36.59 -5.10 -3.18
C LEU A 48 35.39 -4.31 -3.73
N GLU A 49 35.22 -3.06 -3.31
CA GLU A 49 34.06 -2.23 -3.66
C GLU A 49 34.34 -1.11 -4.67
N ASP A 50 35.51 -1.11 -5.37
CA ASP A 50 35.92 -0.09 -6.35
C ASP A 50 35.93 1.36 -5.78
N ARG A 51 35.94 1.51 -4.46
CA ARG A 51 36.09 2.81 -3.78
C ARG A 51 37.56 3.06 -3.49
N GLU A 52 38.24 3.76 -4.40
CA GLU A 52 39.60 4.26 -4.18
C GLU A 52 39.62 5.33 -3.06
N ILE A 53 39.70 4.88 -1.82
CA ILE A 53 40.16 5.77 -0.74
C ILE A 53 41.67 5.82 -0.87
N HIS A 54 42.15 6.71 -1.74
CA HIS A 54 43.58 6.94 -1.90
C HIS A 54 44.20 7.38 -0.58
N LYS A 55 45.15 6.59 -0.09
CA LYS A 55 46.09 6.99 0.97
C LYS A 55 46.91 8.13 0.42
N THR A 56 46.43 9.38 0.48
CA THR A 56 47.24 10.56 0.23
C THR A 56 48.32 10.61 1.32
N GLU A 57 49.55 10.79 0.97
CA GLU A 57 50.78 10.66 1.79
C GLU A 57 50.78 11.47 3.12
N ASN A 58 49.73 12.22 3.44
CA ASN A 58 49.62 13.11 4.60
C ASN A 58 48.41 12.90 5.53
N ILE A 59 47.65 11.79 5.39
CA ILE A 59 46.51 11.51 6.27
C ILE A 59 46.99 10.67 7.43
N SER A 60 46.66 11.06 8.69
CA SER A 60 46.99 10.27 9.88
C SER A 60 46.20 8.96 9.88
N GLU A 61 46.76 7.89 10.48
CA GLU A 61 46.11 6.58 10.60
C GLU A 61 44.73 6.67 11.28
N TYR A 62 44.54 7.61 12.22
CA TYR A 62 43.29 7.89 12.89
C TYR A 62 42.25 8.52 11.96
N GLU A 63 42.63 9.49 11.13
CA GLU A 63 41.75 10.14 10.17
C GLU A 63 41.29 9.16 9.08
N TYR A 64 42.15 8.22 8.67
CA TYR A 64 41.79 7.14 7.76
C TYR A 64 40.77 6.18 8.38
N LEU A 65 40.95 5.79 9.64
CA LEU A 65 40.00 4.96 10.37
C LEU A 65 38.66 5.66 10.57
N GLU A 66 38.69 6.94 10.94
CA GLU A 66 37.48 7.75 11.11
C GLU A 66 36.65 7.82 9.81
N LYS A 67 37.29 8.14 8.68
CA LYS A 67 36.67 8.16 7.36
C LYS A 67 36.11 6.77 6.96
N GLY A 68 36.88 5.72 7.24
CA GLY A 68 36.45 4.35 6.95
C GLY A 68 35.23 3.92 7.78
N VAL A 69 35.20 4.25 9.09
CA VAL A 69 34.05 3.96 9.95
C VAL A 69 32.82 4.75 9.51
N HIS A 70 32.98 6.03 9.15
CA HIS A 70 31.88 6.84 8.63
C HIS A 70 31.33 6.27 7.33
N ALA A 71 32.18 5.87 6.38
CA ALA A 71 31.75 5.25 5.14
C ALA A 71 30.97 3.95 5.37
N LEU A 72 31.41 3.09 6.29
CA LEU A 72 30.69 1.86 6.67
C LEU A 72 29.35 2.14 7.34
N LEU A 73 29.27 3.17 8.19
CA LEU A 73 28.02 3.60 8.79
C LEU A 73 27.02 4.12 7.77
N ASP A 74 27.47 4.92 6.81
CA ASP A 74 26.66 5.44 5.72
C ASP A 74 26.16 4.31 4.81
N ASP A 75 27.02 3.35 4.47
CA ASP A 75 26.64 2.16 3.70
C ASP A 75 25.63 1.28 4.45
N TYR A 76 25.86 1.06 5.74
CA TYR A 76 24.90 0.33 6.59
C TYR A 76 23.55 1.03 6.67
N GLN A 77 23.52 2.36 6.83
CA GLN A 77 22.28 3.13 6.85
C GLN A 77 21.57 3.09 5.50
N SER A 78 22.32 3.23 4.39
CA SER A 78 21.75 3.16 3.04
C SER A 78 21.19 1.77 2.73
N LEU A 79 21.90 0.71 3.10
CA LEU A 79 21.44 -0.68 2.94
C LEU A 79 20.19 -0.95 3.77
N ASN A 80 20.15 -0.51 5.02
CA ASN A 80 18.96 -0.63 5.86
C ASN A 80 17.77 0.14 5.28
N ALA A 81 17.98 1.34 4.76
CA ALA A 81 16.94 2.12 4.10
C ALA A 81 16.40 1.39 2.86
N MET A 82 17.28 0.84 2.02
CA MET A 82 16.89 0.03 0.85
C MET A 82 16.13 -1.24 1.23
N LEU A 83 16.56 -1.94 2.28
CA LEU A 83 15.86 -3.13 2.79
C LEU A 83 14.47 -2.79 3.32
N GLN A 84 14.34 -1.69 4.06
CA GLN A 84 13.04 -1.21 4.54
C GLN A 84 12.13 -0.82 3.37
N GLU A 85 12.63 -0.08 2.38
CA GLU A 85 11.86 0.31 1.20
C GLU A 85 11.39 -0.94 0.42
N LYS A 86 12.28 -1.92 0.21
CA LYS A 86 11.95 -3.18 -0.45
C LYS A 86 10.84 -3.92 0.31
N THR A 87 10.96 -4.06 1.63
CA THR A 87 9.95 -4.74 2.45
C THR A 87 8.60 -4.03 2.39
N VAL A 88 8.57 -2.70 2.45
CA VAL A 88 7.33 -1.91 2.31
C VAL A 88 6.70 -2.12 0.95
N LYS A 89 7.50 -2.15 -0.12
CA LYS A 89 7.02 -2.38 -1.49
C LYS A 89 6.47 -3.80 -1.67
N GLU A 90 7.15 -4.82 -1.17
CA GLU A 90 6.70 -6.22 -1.21
C GLU A 90 5.39 -6.39 -0.43
N ARG A 91 5.30 -5.81 0.77
CA ARG A 91 4.07 -5.80 1.57
C ARG A 91 2.90 -5.14 0.84
N ARG A 92 3.13 -3.99 0.21
CA ARG A 92 2.10 -3.30 -0.57
C ARG A 92 1.65 -4.12 -1.78
N ASN A 93 2.59 -4.69 -2.53
CA ASN A 93 2.27 -5.54 -3.68
C ASN A 93 1.43 -6.75 -3.28
N PHE A 94 1.84 -7.46 -2.22
CA PHE A 94 1.07 -8.59 -1.70
C PHE A 94 -0.36 -8.18 -1.33
N LEU A 95 -0.54 -7.09 -0.58
CA LEU A 95 -1.87 -6.62 -0.18
C LEU A 95 -2.70 -6.18 -1.39
N THR A 96 -2.09 -5.59 -2.41
CA THR A 96 -2.78 -5.24 -3.65
C THR A 96 -3.31 -6.49 -4.36
N LEU A 97 -2.48 -7.52 -4.52
CA LEU A 97 -2.89 -8.79 -5.14
C LEU A 97 -3.98 -9.50 -4.32
N LEU A 98 -3.87 -9.48 -2.98
CA LEU A 98 -4.85 -10.08 -2.08
C LEU A 98 -6.21 -9.37 -2.18
N MET A 99 -6.23 -8.04 -2.13
CA MET A 99 -7.46 -7.26 -2.20
C MET A 99 -8.11 -7.26 -3.60
N ASN A 100 -7.33 -7.50 -4.64
CA ASN A 100 -7.82 -7.69 -6.01
C ASN A 100 -8.28 -9.12 -6.31
N GLY A 101 -7.97 -10.09 -5.44
CA GLY A 101 -8.32 -11.49 -5.64
C GLY A 101 -7.48 -12.18 -6.73
N GLU A 102 -6.23 -11.76 -6.91
CA GLU A 102 -5.34 -12.26 -7.96
C GLU A 102 -4.63 -13.58 -7.59
N PHE A 103 -4.98 -14.19 -6.45
CA PHE A 103 -4.42 -15.46 -6.01
C PHE A 103 -5.32 -16.65 -6.37
N ASP A 104 -4.81 -17.57 -7.17
CA ASP A 104 -5.53 -18.79 -7.58
C ASP A 104 -5.62 -19.85 -6.47
N ARG A 105 -4.66 -19.88 -5.55
CA ARG A 105 -4.53 -20.91 -4.51
C ARG A 105 -4.21 -20.30 -3.14
N GLU A 106 -4.82 -20.84 -2.11
CA GLU A 106 -4.62 -20.40 -0.72
C GLU A 106 -3.17 -20.61 -0.22
N LEU A 107 -2.51 -21.68 -0.66
CA LEU A 107 -1.10 -21.93 -0.31
C LEU A 107 -0.18 -20.82 -0.80
N ASN A 108 -0.42 -20.28 -1.99
CA ASN A 108 0.36 -19.18 -2.54
C ASN A 108 0.17 -17.91 -1.70
N ILE A 109 -1.03 -17.68 -1.15
CA ILE A 109 -1.31 -16.51 -0.27
C ILE A 109 -0.46 -16.58 1.00
N ILE A 110 -0.35 -17.76 1.63
CA ILE A 110 0.40 -17.93 2.87
C ILE A 110 1.92 -17.75 2.64
N GLU A 111 2.44 -18.31 1.55
CA GLU A 111 3.85 -18.18 1.17
C GLU A 111 4.22 -16.73 0.84
N GLU A 112 3.45 -16.08 -0.01
CA GLU A 112 3.67 -14.68 -0.39
C GLU A 112 3.48 -13.71 0.79
N ALA A 113 2.53 -13.98 1.68
CA ALA A 113 2.37 -13.22 2.92
C ALA A 113 3.63 -13.30 3.79
N ALA A 114 4.21 -14.51 3.93
CA ALA A 114 5.43 -14.69 4.69
C ALA A 114 6.61 -13.94 4.06
N HIS A 115 6.75 -13.96 2.73
CA HIS A 115 7.75 -13.18 2.00
C HIS A 115 7.57 -11.66 2.19
N ALA A 116 6.32 -11.19 2.24
CA ALA A 116 5.97 -9.80 2.52
C ALA A 116 6.08 -9.41 4.01
N GLY A 117 6.55 -10.31 4.87
CA GLY A 117 6.62 -10.08 6.32
C GLY A 117 5.26 -9.96 7.00
N ILE A 118 4.20 -10.53 6.39
CA ILE A 118 2.84 -10.55 6.92
C ILE A 118 2.54 -11.94 7.46
N ARG A 119 2.15 -12.03 8.74
CA ARG A 119 1.76 -13.29 9.35
C ARG A 119 0.25 -13.45 9.28
N LEU A 120 -0.23 -14.27 8.35
CA LEU A 120 -1.62 -14.71 8.33
C LEU A 120 -1.79 -15.93 9.25
N VAL A 121 -2.67 -15.80 10.25
CA VAL A 121 -3.02 -16.91 11.16
C VAL A 121 -4.17 -17.73 10.59
N GLN A 122 -4.38 -18.96 11.09
CA GLN A 122 -5.55 -19.77 10.72
C GLN A 122 -6.77 -19.32 11.51
N LYS A 123 -7.36 -18.21 11.10
CA LYS A 123 -8.60 -17.64 11.64
C LYS A 123 -9.43 -17.08 10.49
N ASP A 124 -10.68 -16.78 10.76
CA ASP A 124 -11.55 -16.07 9.84
C ASP A 124 -11.11 -14.61 9.75
N TYR A 125 -11.22 -14.02 8.56
CA TYR A 125 -10.80 -12.66 8.31
C TYR A 125 -11.97 -11.80 7.85
N TYR A 126 -11.93 -10.53 8.22
CA TYR A 126 -12.80 -9.49 7.68
C TYR A 126 -11.99 -8.23 7.38
N VAL A 127 -12.55 -7.39 6.53
CA VAL A 127 -11.94 -6.12 6.15
C VAL A 127 -12.81 -4.97 6.62
N LEU A 128 -12.18 -3.96 7.20
CA LEU A 128 -12.75 -2.66 7.45
C LEU A 128 -12.20 -1.67 6.43
N VAL A 129 -13.05 -0.82 5.86
CA VAL A 129 -12.60 0.27 5.01
C VAL A 129 -13.04 1.59 5.63
N PHE A 130 -12.07 2.47 5.82
CA PHE A 130 -12.28 3.83 6.32
C PHE A 130 -12.18 4.80 5.15
N GLY A 131 -13.22 5.58 4.93
CA GLY A 131 -13.29 6.61 3.90
C GLY A 131 -13.41 7.99 4.51
N SER A 132 -12.83 9.02 3.86
CA SER A 132 -12.97 10.43 4.24
C SER A 132 -12.88 11.32 3.01
N GLU A 133 -13.51 12.50 3.06
CA GLU A 133 -13.30 13.53 2.02
C GLU A 133 -11.89 14.13 2.09
N GLU A 134 -11.32 14.21 3.30
CA GLU A 134 -9.96 14.68 3.54
C GLU A 134 -8.96 13.51 3.60
N GLY A 135 -8.75 12.87 2.46
CA GLY A 135 -7.97 11.64 2.36
C GLY A 135 -6.53 11.76 2.84
N GLU A 136 -5.86 12.91 2.65
CA GLU A 136 -4.49 13.12 3.14
C GLU A 136 -4.41 13.02 4.68
N LYS A 137 -5.39 13.59 5.39
CA LYS A 137 -5.47 13.48 6.85
C LYS A 137 -5.76 12.05 7.28
N LEU A 138 -6.66 11.35 6.57
CA LEU A 138 -6.97 9.94 6.82
C LEU A 138 -5.73 9.05 6.64
N LEU A 139 -5.01 9.18 5.52
CA LEU A 139 -3.79 8.42 5.24
C LEU A 139 -2.70 8.69 6.28
N SER A 140 -2.52 9.95 6.70
CA SER A 140 -1.57 10.32 7.75
C SER A 140 -1.94 9.70 9.10
N ALA A 141 -3.22 9.74 9.48
CA ALA A 141 -3.73 9.13 10.71
C ALA A 141 -3.57 7.60 10.70
N ALA A 142 -3.92 6.94 9.59
CA ALA A 142 -3.77 5.50 9.42
C ALA A 142 -2.30 5.06 9.50
N LYS A 143 -1.37 5.85 8.94
CA LYS A 143 0.07 5.58 9.05
C LYS A 143 0.53 5.61 10.50
N LYS A 144 0.10 6.59 11.29
CA LYS A 144 0.41 6.67 12.73
C LYS A 144 -0.19 5.49 13.50
N CYS A 145 -1.40 5.03 13.17
CA CYS A 145 -1.98 3.82 13.73
C CYS A 145 -1.12 2.58 13.42
N ALA A 146 -0.70 2.42 12.16
CA ALA A 146 0.15 1.29 11.73
C ALA A 146 1.52 1.27 12.44
N GLU A 147 2.08 2.43 12.77
CA GLU A 147 3.34 2.55 13.51
C GLU A 147 3.18 2.16 15.00
N THR A 148 1.99 2.39 15.59
CA THR A 148 1.72 2.08 17.01
C THR A 148 1.22 0.66 17.23
N GLU A 149 0.51 0.09 16.26
CA GLU A 149 -0.10 -1.25 16.33
C GLU A 149 0.46 -2.15 15.23
N THR A 150 1.63 -2.72 15.48
CA THR A 150 2.40 -3.52 14.50
C THR A 150 1.70 -4.81 14.04
N GLU A 151 0.70 -5.29 14.79
CA GLU A 151 -0.08 -6.49 14.43
C GLU A 151 -1.21 -6.18 13.44
N GLN A 152 -1.57 -4.92 13.26
CA GLN A 152 -2.61 -4.51 12.33
C GLN A 152 -2.06 -4.44 10.89
N ILE A 153 -2.88 -4.93 9.94
CA ILE A 153 -2.52 -4.96 8.53
C ILE A 153 -3.29 -3.86 7.79
N TRP A 154 -2.65 -2.69 7.67
CA TRP A 154 -3.20 -1.53 6.98
C TRP A 154 -2.83 -1.54 5.50
N TYR A 155 -3.80 -1.18 4.64
CA TYR A 155 -3.64 -1.07 3.19
C TYR A 155 -4.25 0.24 2.67
N PRO A 156 -3.44 1.17 2.13
CA PRO A 156 -3.96 2.35 1.46
C PRO A 156 -4.58 1.96 0.12
N VAL A 157 -5.89 2.12 0.01
CA VAL A 157 -6.69 1.74 -1.17
C VAL A 157 -6.52 2.77 -2.29
N ASP A 158 -6.88 3.99 -1.98
CA ASP A 158 -6.84 5.16 -2.86
C ASP A 158 -6.60 6.43 -2.02
N PRO A 159 -6.56 7.64 -2.62
CA PRO A 159 -6.35 8.87 -1.86
C PRO A 159 -7.37 9.15 -0.76
N THR A 160 -8.55 8.55 -0.80
CA THR A 160 -9.68 8.81 0.10
C THR A 160 -10.06 7.62 0.99
N HIS A 161 -9.47 6.44 0.75
CA HIS A 161 -9.81 5.21 1.48
C HIS A 161 -8.58 4.47 1.98
N VAL A 162 -8.72 3.89 3.17
CA VAL A 162 -7.74 3.00 3.79
C VAL A 162 -8.44 1.74 4.27
N ALA A 163 -7.90 0.59 3.96
CA ALA A 163 -8.41 -0.70 4.44
C ALA A 163 -7.58 -1.22 5.63
N LEU A 164 -8.24 -1.92 6.53
CA LEU A 164 -7.65 -2.64 7.65
C LEU A 164 -8.11 -4.09 7.59
N LEU A 165 -7.18 -5.01 7.40
CA LEU A 165 -7.43 -6.44 7.47
C LEU A 165 -7.32 -6.91 8.92
N GLN A 166 -8.40 -7.53 9.41
CA GLN A 166 -8.51 -8.05 10.77
C GLN A 166 -8.94 -9.52 10.74
N TYR A 167 -8.70 -10.22 11.84
CA TYR A 167 -9.21 -11.59 12.05
C TYR A 167 -10.31 -11.60 13.11
N CYS A 168 -11.33 -12.47 12.90
CA CYS A 168 -12.40 -12.64 13.87
C CYS A 168 -11.86 -13.40 15.10
N THR A 169 -12.26 -12.97 16.30
CA THR A 169 -12.15 -13.79 17.50
C THR A 169 -13.48 -14.49 17.72
N GLU A 170 -13.47 -15.81 17.89
CA GLU A 170 -14.68 -16.65 17.95
C GLU A 170 -15.68 -16.25 19.07
N GLU A 171 -15.27 -15.38 19.99
CA GLU A 171 -15.99 -15.09 21.21
C GLU A 171 -17.04 -13.96 21.10
N ASN A 172 -16.98 -13.12 20.05
CA ASN A 172 -17.89 -11.96 19.98
C ASN A 172 -18.32 -11.59 18.54
N PRO A 173 -19.56 -11.92 18.13
CA PRO A 173 -20.08 -11.56 16.81
C PRO A 173 -20.22 -10.05 16.57
N MET A 174 -20.23 -9.22 17.61
CA MET A 174 -20.27 -7.76 17.52
C MET A 174 -18.87 -7.13 17.40
N GLU A 175 -17.83 -7.94 17.39
CA GLU A 175 -16.43 -7.47 17.34
C GLU A 175 -16.12 -6.59 16.12
N PRO A 176 -16.52 -6.92 14.88
CA PRO A 176 -16.22 -6.07 13.72
C PRO A 176 -16.77 -4.65 13.83
N LEU A 177 -17.99 -4.51 14.36
CA LEU A 177 -18.63 -3.21 14.58
C LEU A 177 -17.87 -2.41 15.64
N LEU A 178 -17.56 -3.01 16.77
CA LEU A 178 -16.86 -2.39 17.87
C LEU A 178 -15.45 -1.95 17.47
N VAL A 179 -14.72 -2.83 16.77
CA VAL A 179 -13.37 -2.51 16.25
C VAL A 179 -13.44 -1.39 15.23
N GLY A 180 -14.45 -1.38 14.35
CA GLY A 180 -14.67 -0.32 13.38
C GLY A 180 -14.91 1.04 14.03
N GLU A 181 -15.80 1.11 15.03
CA GLU A 181 -16.09 2.33 15.78
C GLU A 181 -14.87 2.85 16.57
N GLN A 182 -14.18 1.98 17.30
CA GLN A 182 -12.99 2.33 18.07
C GLN A 182 -11.85 2.83 17.17
N THR A 183 -11.64 2.16 16.05
CA THR A 183 -10.60 2.55 15.10
C THR A 183 -10.94 3.88 14.43
N ALA A 184 -12.21 4.11 14.06
CA ALA A 184 -12.64 5.39 13.50
C ALA A 184 -12.44 6.55 14.50
N GLU A 185 -12.77 6.32 15.77
CA GLU A 185 -12.56 7.33 16.82
C GLU A 185 -11.06 7.64 17.00
N LYS A 186 -10.21 6.60 16.96
CA LYS A 186 -8.76 6.76 17.01
C LYS A 186 -8.22 7.56 15.83
N LEU A 187 -8.71 7.28 14.61
CA LEU A 187 -8.34 8.03 13.41
C LEU A 187 -8.75 9.51 13.52
N LYS A 188 -9.93 9.80 14.08
CA LYS A 188 -10.39 11.17 14.36
C LYS A 188 -9.48 11.88 15.36
N GLN A 189 -9.09 11.22 16.45
CA GLN A 189 -8.15 11.77 17.44
C GLN A 189 -6.77 12.09 16.84
N LEU A 190 -6.37 11.35 15.80
CA LEU A 190 -5.12 11.56 15.06
C LEU A 190 -5.23 12.60 13.94
N GLY A 191 -6.40 13.23 13.79
CA GLY A 191 -6.64 14.36 12.90
C GLY A 191 -7.41 14.04 11.61
N ALA A 192 -7.97 12.83 11.44
CA ALA A 192 -8.89 12.54 10.35
C ALA A 192 -10.27 13.14 10.68
N GLU A 193 -10.86 13.86 9.74
CA GLU A 193 -12.21 14.41 9.87
C GLU A 193 -13.19 13.56 9.05
N GLU A 194 -14.45 13.49 9.49
CA GLU A 194 -15.54 12.80 8.80
C GLU A 194 -15.16 11.39 8.29
N VAL A 195 -14.86 10.47 9.23
CA VAL A 195 -14.50 9.09 8.90
C VAL A 195 -15.77 8.24 8.78
N TYR A 196 -15.95 7.61 7.62
CA TYR A 196 -17.00 6.64 7.31
C TYR A 196 -16.42 5.24 7.29
N VAL A 197 -17.04 4.31 8.01
CA VAL A 197 -16.55 2.95 8.16
C VAL A 197 -17.46 1.98 7.42
N GLY A 198 -16.88 1.21 6.52
CA GLY A 198 -17.54 0.06 5.92
C GLY A 198 -16.98 -1.23 6.49
N ILE A 199 -17.85 -2.18 6.81
CA ILE A 199 -17.51 -3.47 7.43
C ILE A 199 -17.91 -4.58 6.47
N GLY A 200 -16.94 -5.41 6.05
CA GLY A 200 -17.16 -6.60 5.25
C GLY A 200 -17.47 -7.82 6.11
N SER A 201 -18.04 -8.87 5.50
CA SER A 201 -18.30 -10.14 6.17
C SER A 201 -17.02 -10.89 6.54
N CYS A 202 -17.09 -11.75 7.56
CA CYS A 202 -16.00 -12.66 7.90
C CYS A 202 -15.95 -13.83 6.89
N TYR A 203 -14.75 -14.23 6.52
CA TYR A 203 -14.46 -15.36 5.64
C TYR A 203 -13.35 -16.24 6.20
N THR A 204 -13.49 -17.54 6.05
CA THR A 204 -12.51 -18.53 6.51
C THR A 204 -11.36 -18.71 5.51
N GLU A 205 -11.70 -18.76 4.21
CA GLU A 205 -10.69 -18.90 3.16
C GLU A 205 -10.03 -17.56 2.85
N LYS A 206 -8.69 -17.53 2.84
CA LYS A 206 -7.91 -16.29 2.60
C LYS A 206 -8.15 -15.71 1.20
N ARG A 207 -8.46 -16.55 0.20
CA ARG A 207 -8.84 -16.10 -1.14
C ARG A 207 -10.16 -15.33 -1.16
N GLU A 208 -11.00 -15.49 -0.14
CA GLU A 208 -12.30 -14.79 -0.02
C GLU A 208 -12.18 -13.43 0.66
N ILE A 209 -10.99 -13.06 1.15
CA ILE A 209 -10.74 -11.72 1.72
C ILE A 209 -11.10 -10.62 0.72
N VAL A 210 -10.92 -10.87 -0.59
CA VAL A 210 -11.34 -9.93 -1.64
C VAL A 210 -12.82 -9.60 -1.58
N PHE A 211 -13.68 -10.56 -1.25
CA PHE A 211 -15.12 -10.30 -1.11
C PHE A 211 -15.42 -9.44 0.10
N SER A 212 -14.78 -9.73 1.25
CA SER A 212 -14.88 -8.88 2.43
C SER A 212 -14.43 -7.44 2.15
N TYR A 213 -13.31 -7.29 1.44
CA TYR A 213 -12.80 -5.97 1.03
C TYR A 213 -13.78 -5.21 0.13
N GLN A 214 -14.31 -5.86 -0.91
CA GLN A 214 -15.28 -5.24 -1.82
C GLN A 214 -16.57 -4.83 -1.09
N GLN A 215 -17.05 -5.67 -0.16
CA GLN A 215 -18.19 -5.38 0.69
C GLN A 215 -17.93 -4.17 1.60
N ALA A 216 -16.76 -4.14 2.25
CA ALA A 216 -16.38 -3.04 3.13
C ALA A 216 -16.23 -1.72 2.36
N LEU A 217 -15.60 -1.75 1.19
CA LEU A 217 -15.45 -0.56 0.34
C LEU A 217 -16.82 -0.01 -0.07
N TYR A 218 -17.71 -0.88 -0.53
CA TYR A 218 -19.09 -0.53 -0.84
C TYR A 218 -19.82 0.10 0.35
N CYS A 219 -19.69 -0.48 1.55
CA CYS A 219 -20.33 0.03 2.77
C CYS A 219 -19.76 1.39 3.20
N SER A 220 -18.45 1.62 3.05
CA SER A 220 -17.82 2.91 3.33
C SER A 220 -18.33 4.02 2.39
N ASP A 221 -18.36 3.74 1.08
CA ASP A 221 -18.94 4.66 0.08
C ASP A 221 -20.40 4.99 0.37
N LYS A 222 -21.19 3.97 0.75
CA LYS A 222 -22.60 4.15 1.12
C LYS A 222 -22.72 4.98 2.39
N GLY A 223 -21.92 4.72 3.42
CA GLY A 223 -21.90 5.50 4.65
C GLY A 223 -21.65 6.99 4.37
N LYS A 224 -20.73 7.29 3.47
CA LYS A 224 -20.42 8.65 3.03
C LYS A 224 -21.63 9.32 2.36
N ILE A 225 -22.35 8.62 1.46
CA ILE A 225 -23.53 9.15 0.75
C ILE A 225 -24.70 9.37 1.73
N GLU A 226 -24.98 8.40 2.60
CA GLU A 226 -26.11 8.42 3.55
C GLU A 226 -25.77 9.16 4.86
N LYS A 227 -24.54 9.66 5.02
CA LYS A 227 -23.99 10.28 6.24
C LYS A 227 -24.13 9.38 7.49
N GLN A 228 -23.92 8.07 7.27
CA GLN A 228 -23.84 7.08 8.34
C GLN A 228 -22.39 6.77 8.67
N ASN A 229 -21.98 6.96 9.90
CA ASN A 229 -20.60 6.79 10.31
C ASN A 229 -20.09 5.35 10.15
N VAL A 230 -20.95 4.36 10.38
CA VAL A 230 -20.61 2.93 10.28
C VAL A 230 -21.70 2.20 9.52
N VAL A 231 -21.33 1.44 8.51
CA VAL A 231 -22.22 0.59 7.71
C VAL A 231 -21.65 -0.82 7.64
N GLU A 232 -22.42 -1.80 8.11
CA GLU A 232 -22.09 -3.21 8.04
C GLU A 232 -22.73 -3.84 6.79
N TYR A 233 -22.00 -4.72 6.14
CA TYR A 233 -22.53 -5.45 4.98
C TYR A 233 -23.60 -6.46 5.39
N SER A 234 -24.73 -6.41 4.68
CA SER A 234 -25.75 -7.46 4.71
C SER A 234 -26.16 -7.88 3.30
N ARG A 235 -26.59 -9.15 3.13
CA ARG A 235 -27.06 -9.63 1.82
C ARG A 235 -28.28 -8.85 1.30
N GLU A 236 -29.13 -8.36 2.21
CA GLU A 236 -30.29 -7.53 1.86
C GLU A 236 -29.87 -6.16 1.36
N LEU A 237 -28.83 -5.60 1.98
CA LEU A 237 -28.21 -4.35 1.54
C LEU A 237 -27.67 -4.47 0.11
N TRP A 238 -26.96 -5.57 -0.17
CA TRP A 238 -26.39 -5.85 -1.48
C TRP A 238 -27.47 -6.03 -2.56
N LYS A 239 -28.49 -6.84 -2.27
CA LYS A 239 -29.60 -7.05 -3.23
C LYS A 239 -30.35 -5.77 -3.58
N ARG A 240 -30.48 -4.82 -2.64
CA ARG A 240 -31.12 -3.52 -2.88
C ARG A 240 -30.30 -2.57 -3.74
N ASN A 241 -28.98 -2.81 -3.85
CA ASN A 241 -28.01 -1.88 -4.46
C ASN A 241 -27.20 -2.52 -5.60
N MET A 242 -27.65 -3.67 -6.12
CA MET A 242 -27.02 -4.28 -7.30
C MET A 242 -27.21 -3.36 -8.54
N PRO A 243 -26.14 -3.12 -9.31
CA PRO A 243 -26.27 -2.41 -10.58
C PRO A 243 -27.35 -3.02 -11.45
N TRP A 244 -28.30 -2.19 -11.88
CA TRP A 244 -29.45 -2.67 -12.62
C TRP A 244 -29.30 -2.42 -14.11
N TYR A 245 -28.92 -3.43 -14.85
CA TYR A 245 -28.92 -3.50 -16.31
C TYR A 245 -29.13 -4.97 -16.73
N PRO A 246 -30.38 -5.50 -16.59
CA PRO A 246 -30.67 -6.89 -16.90
C PRO A 246 -30.65 -7.14 -18.42
N LEU A 247 -30.42 -8.41 -18.80
CA LEU A 247 -30.35 -8.84 -20.19
C LEU A 247 -31.59 -8.43 -21.01
N GLU A 248 -32.78 -8.46 -20.40
CA GLU A 248 -34.02 -8.00 -21.06
C GLU A 248 -33.94 -6.53 -21.49
N MET A 249 -33.27 -5.66 -20.73
CA MET A 249 -33.09 -4.25 -21.09
C MET A 249 -32.05 -4.10 -22.20
N GLU A 250 -31.01 -4.91 -22.20
CA GLU A 250 -30.06 -4.97 -23.30
C GLU A 250 -30.75 -5.36 -24.60
N GLU A 251 -31.57 -6.43 -24.58
CA GLU A 251 -32.30 -6.88 -25.77
C GLU A 251 -33.30 -5.83 -26.27
N LYS A 252 -34.05 -5.19 -25.36
CA LYS A 252 -34.98 -4.09 -25.72
C LYS A 252 -34.24 -2.90 -26.34
N LEU A 253 -33.10 -2.52 -25.75
CA LEU A 253 -32.28 -1.43 -26.26
C LEU A 253 -31.75 -1.74 -27.68
N GLN A 254 -31.24 -2.95 -27.89
CA GLN A 254 -30.80 -3.39 -29.21
C GLN A 254 -31.94 -3.40 -30.24
N ALA A 255 -33.14 -3.90 -29.88
CA ALA A 255 -34.29 -3.96 -30.76
C ALA A 255 -34.81 -2.55 -31.10
N ALA A 256 -34.93 -1.67 -30.09
CA ALA A 256 -35.39 -0.29 -30.30
C ALA A 256 -34.46 0.48 -31.25
N THR A 257 -33.14 0.33 -31.04
CA THR A 257 -32.14 1.01 -31.88
C THR A 257 -32.15 0.47 -33.31
N LYS A 258 -32.20 -0.86 -33.50
CA LYS A 258 -32.29 -1.46 -34.86
C LYS A 258 -33.54 -1.08 -35.62
N ASN A 259 -34.63 -0.84 -34.91
CA ASN A 259 -35.91 -0.43 -35.50
C ASN A 259 -36.02 1.09 -35.72
N GLY A 260 -35.00 1.89 -35.37
CA GLY A 260 -35.03 3.33 -35.48
C GLY A 260 -36.01 4.01 -34.50
N ASN A 261 -36.37 3.34 -33.41
CA ASN A 261 -37.35 3.84 -32.44
C ASN A 261 -36.67 4.67 -31.34
N SER A 262 -36.39 5.94 -31.66
CA SER A 262 -35.69 6.89 -30.74
C SER A 262 -36.49 7.17 -29.45
N GLU A 263 -37.81 7.10 -29.47
CA GLU A 263 -38.62 7.31 -28.25
C GLU A 263 -38.44 6.15 -27.28
N GLN A 264 -38.50 4.94 -27.78
CA GLN A 264 -38.29 3.76 -26.93
C GLN A 264 -36.84 3.69 -26.36
N VAL A 265 -35.83 4.12 -27.12
CA VAL A 265 -34.45 4.26 -26.60
C VAL A 265 -34.41 5.22 -25.42
N LYS A 266 -35.03 6.41 -25.53
CA LYS A 266 -35.10 7.37 -24.43
C LYS A 266 -35.79 6.80 -23.19
N GLU A 267 -36.92 6.13 -23.38
CA GLU A 267 -37.66 5.49 -22.27
C GLU A 267 -36.79 4.45 -21.54
N ILE A 268 -36.00 3.67 -22.28
CA ILE A 268 -35.09 2.70 -21.70
C ILE A 268 -34.01 3.39 -20.87
N PHE A 269 -33.38 4.45 -21.37
CA PHE A 269 -32.39 5.23 -20.65
C PHE A 269 -32.96 5.93 -19.41
N ILE A 270 -34.20 6.44 -19.49
CA ILE A 270 -34.92 6.98 -18.33
C ILE A 270 -35.06 5.87 -17.26
N LYS A 271 -35.50 4.70 -17.66
CA LYS A 271 -35.66 3.56 -16.72
C LYS A 271 -34.35 3.12 -16.11
N ILE A 272 -33.26 3.02 -16.88
CA ILE A 272 -31.92 2.72 -16.38
C ILE A 272 -31.49 3.76 -15.34
N ARG A 273 -31.77 5.06 -15.62
CA ARG A 273 -31.47 6.17 -14.72
C ARG A 273 -32.30 6.09 -13.43
N GLU A 274 -33.59 5.87 -13.52
CA GLU A 274 -34.50 5.75 -12.35
C GLU A 274 -34.13 4.58 -11.45
N GLU A 275 -33.86 3.42 -12.04
CA GLU A 275 -33.51 2.21 -11.24
C GLU A 275 -32.14 2.38 -10.56
N ASN A 276 -31.17 2.97 -11.22
CA ASN A 276 -29.80 3.07 -10.71
C ASN A 276 -29.52 4.33 -9.87
N LEU A 277 -30.25 5.43 -10.08
CA LEU A 277 -30.06 6.70 -9.33
C LEU A 277 -31.20 6.98 -8.35
N GLY A 278 -32.40 6.54 -8.68
CA GLY A 278 -33.59 6.84 -7.86
C GLY A 278 -33.86 5.82 -6.77
N LYS A 279 -33.68 4.53 -7.08
CA LYS A 279 -33.98 3.43 -6.16
C LYS A 279 -32.74 2.81 -5.53
N ILE A 280 -31.61 2.96 -6.17
CA ILE A 280 -30.32 2.37 -5.81
C ILE A 280 -29.32 3.50 -5.68
N HIS A 281 -28.65 3.60 -4.53
CA HIS A 281 -27.46 4.44 -4.41
C HIS A 281 -26.25 3.64 -4.91
N LEU A 282 -26.01 3.69 -6.22
CA LEU A 282 -24.87 3.02 -6.82
C LEU A 282 -23.55 3.55 -6.27
N SER A 283 -22.68 2.63 -5.83
CA SER A 283 -21.27 2.99 -5.64
C SER A 283 -20.63 3.42 -6.96
N ALA A 284 -19.52 4.15 -6.89
CA ALA A 284 -18.77 4.55 -8.08
C ALA A 284 -18.40 3.34 -8.96
N ASN A 285 -18.08 2.19 -8.35
CA ASN A 285 -17.80 0.95 -9.06
C ASN A 285 -19.06 0.31 -9.67
N GLY A 286 -20.19 0.36 -8.98
CA GLY A 286 -21.47 -0.10 -9.51
C GLY A 286 -21.90 0.68 -10.76
N GLY A 287 -21.70 2.00 -10.75
CA GLY A 287 -21.92 2.85 -11.93
C GLY A 287 -21.05 2.45 -13.11
N LYS A 288 -19.76 2.15 -12.87
CA LYS A 288 -18.85 1.68 -13.92
C LYS A 288 -19.29 0.35 -14.53
N VAL A 289 -19.83 -0.57 -13.73
CA VAL A 289 -20.36 -1.86 -14.23
C VAL A 289 -21.53 -1.62 -15.20
N VAL A 290 -22.50 -0.77 -14.85
CA VAL A 290 -23.64 -0.44 -15.74
C VAL A 290 -23.14 0.22 -17.03
N ILE A 291 -22.26 1.23 -16.91
CA ILE A 291 -21.69 1.92 -18.07
C ILE A 291 -20.94 0.97 -18.97
N SER A 292 -20.11 0.07 -18.40
CA SER A 292 -19.38 -0.94 -19.17
C SER A 292 -20.32 -1.92 -19.91
N GLY A 293 -21.41 -2.33 -19.26
CA GLY A 293 -22.44 -3.18 -19.88
C GLY A 293 -23.10 -2.50 -21.09
N ILE A 294 -23.57 -1.25 -20.91
CA ILE A 294 -24.21 -0.49 -22.00
C ILE A 294 -23.21 -0.18 -23.12
N THR A 295 -21.97 0.16 -22.79
CA THR A 295 -20.89 0.40 -23.76
C THR A 295 -20.60 -0.87 -24.57
N SER A 296 -20.55 -2.03 -23.94
CA SER A 296 -20.36 -3.33 -24.62
C SER A 296 -21.50 -3.64 -25.57
N THR A 297 -22.73 -3.29 -25.18
CA THR A 297 -23.92 -3.42 -26.05
C THR A 297 -23.80 -2.53 -27.29
N LEU A 298 -23.39 -1.26 -27.11
CA LEU A 298 -23.20 -0.31 -28.21
C LEU A 298 -22.12 -0.80 -29.18
N ILE A 299 -20.95 -1.25 -28.69
CA ILE A 299 -19.87 -1.79 -29.53
C ILE A 299 -20.34 -3.00 -30.35
N ARG A 300 -21.08 -3.93 -29.72
CA ARG A 300 -21.65 -5.08 -30.45
C ARG A 300 -22.61 -4.67 -31.56
N MET A 301 -23.38 -3.63 -31.33
CA MET A 301 -24.31 -3.11 -32.34
C MET A 301 -23.56 -2.45 -33.50
N CYS A 302 -22.58 -1.57 -33.24
CA CYS A 302 -21.77 -0.93 -34.25
C CYS A 302 -21.05 -1.97 -35.14
N ASN A 303 -20.47 -3.01 -34.53
CA ASN A 303 -19.84 -4.10 -35.27
C ASN A 303 -20.80 -4.87 -36.18
N ASN A 304 -22.07 -5.03 -35.76
CA ASN A 304 -23.09 -5.73 -36.54
C ASN A 304 -23.67 -4.86 -37.65
N MET A 305 -23.65 -3.54 -37.54
CA MET A 305 -24.19 -2.60 -38.55
C MET A 305 -23.16 -2.17 -39.58
N ALA A 306 -21.89 -2.65 -39.48
CA ALA A 306 -20.77 -2.27 -40.33
C ALA A 306 -20.49 -0.74 -40.36
N GLU A 307 -20.98 0.00 -39.37
CA GLU A 307 -20.65 1.41 -39.19
C GLU A 307 -19.28 1.50 -38.53
N SER A 308 -18.35 2.13 -39.22
CA SER A 308 -17.03 2.47 -38.65
C SER A 308 -17.19 3.66 -37.68
N MET A 309 -17.72 3.36 -36.51
CA MET A 309 -17.70 4.32 -35.42
C MET A 309 -16.26 4.44 -34.94
N GLU A 310 -15.79 5.64 -34.62
CA GLU A 310 -14.55 5.90 -33.92
C GLU A 310 -14.69 5.39 -32.45
N THR A 311 -14.72 4.05 -32.33
CA THR A 311 -14.99 3.32 -31.08
C THR A 311 -13.99 3.72 -29.99
N GLU A 312 -12.75 4.02 -30.37
CA GLU A 312 -11.71 4.50 -29.45
C GLU A 312 -12.06 5.86 -28.84
N GLN A 313 -12.51 6.82 -29.64
CA GLN A 313 -12.89 8.15 -29.14
C GLN A 313 -14.13 8.10 -28.23
N LEU A 314 -15.06 7.18 -28.52
CA LEU A 314 -16.21 6.94 -27.66
C LEU A 314 -15.80 6.36 -26.31
N LEU A 315 -14.96 5.33 -26.33
CA LEU A 315 -14.44 4.69 -25.12
C LEU A 315 -13.68 5.71 -24.26
N GLU A 316 -12.84 6.53 -24.88
CA GLU A 316 -12.12 7.60 -24.19
C GLU A 316 -13.08 8.62 -23.55
N LYS A 317 -14.12 9.06 -24.27
CA LYS A 317 -15.11 9.98 -23.71
C LYS A 317 -15.89 9.38 -22.55
N VAL A 318 -16.30 8.12 -22.63
CA VAL A 318 -17.04 7.45 -21.56
C VAL A 318 -16.16 7.18 -20.35
N GLN A 319 -14.86 6.84 -20.56
CA GLN A 319 -13.91 6.58 -19.48
C GLN A 319 -13.44 7.86 -18.77
N THR A 320 -13.38 8.98 -19.48
CA THR A 320 -12.99 10.28 -18.89
C THR A 320 -14.11 10.91 -18.05
N GLU A 321 -15.37 10.49 -18.26
CA GLU A 321 -16.48 10.98 -17.47
C GLU A 321 -16.50 10.34 -16.07
N GLN A 322 -16.20 11.15 -15.06
CA GLN A 322 -16.19 10.71 -13.65
C GLN A 322 -17.61 10.55 -13.06
N SER A 323 -18.64 11.09 -13.75
CA SER A 323 -20.01 11.09 -13.26
C SER A 323 -20.87 10.09 -14.01
N PHE A 324 -21.47 9.13 -13.31
CA PHE A 324 -22.40 8.13 -13.87
C PHE A 324 -23.55 8.76 -14.70
N PRO A 325 -24.26 9.84 -14.25
CA PRO A 325 -25.29 10.47 -15.04
C PRO A 325 -24.79 11.02 -16.38
N LYS A 326 -23.62 11.65 -16.40
CA LYS A 326 -23.04 12.21 -17.63
C LYS A 326 -22.58 11.13 -18.60
N ALA A 327 -21.99 10.07 -18.09
CA ALA A 327 -21.61 8.91 -18.90
C ALA A 327 -22.85 8.26 -19.56
N LEU A 328 -23.98 8.17 -18.84
CA LEU A 328 -25.25 7.71 -19.41
C LEU A 328 -25.77 8.64 -20.52
N GLU A 329 -25.67 9.97 -20.38
CA GLU A 329 -26.09 10.93 -21.40
C GLU A 329 -25.25 10.80 -22.69
N VAL A 330 -23.95 10.57 -22.55
CA VAL A 330 -23.06 10.31 -23.69
C VAL A 330 -23.50 9.05 -24.42
N LEU A 331 -23.76 7.96 -23.68
CA LEU A 331 -24.21 6.69 -24.28
C LEU A 331 -25.60 6.84 -24.94
N GLU A 332 -26.56 7.47 -24.28
CA GLU A 332 -27.89 7.75 -24.82
C GLU A 332 -27.80 8.48 -26.17
N THR A 333 -26.96 9.52 -26.24
CA THR A 333 -26.73 10.28 -27.47
C THR A 333 -26.20 9.41 -28.60
N GLN A 334 -25.31 8.44 -28.29
CA GLN A 334 -24.77 7.54 -29.30
C GLN A 334 -25.81 6.52 -29.80
N PHE A 335 -26.64 5.97 -28.92
CA PHE A 335 -27.72 5.07 -29.32
C PHE A 335 -28.75 5.80 -30.19
N LEU A 336 -29.08 7.06 -29.85
CA LEU A 336 -29.99 7.91 -30.69
C LEU A 336 -29.41 8.24 -32.06
N ARG A 337 -28.09 8.29 -32.23
CA ARG A 337 -27.46 8.46 -33.55
C ARG A 337 -27.53 7.21 -34.42
N LEU A 338 -27.57 6.04 -33.79
CA LEU A 338 -27.67 4.75 -34.49
C LEU A 338 -29.13 4.43 -34.92
N CYS A 339 -30.12 5.11 -34.34
CA CYS A 339 -31.51 5.06 -34.76
C CYS A 339 -31.70 5.85 -36.06
#